data_9846e35d1713297ac10f38740150fa7f
#
_entry.id   9846e35d1713297ac10f38740150fa7f
#
_cell.length_a   1.000
_cell.length_b   1.000
_cell.length_c   1.000
_cell.angle_alpha   90.00
_cell.angle_beta   90.00
_cell.angle_gamma   90.00
#
_symmetry.space_group_name_H-M   'P 1'
#
loop_
_entity.id
_entity.type
_entity.pdbx_description
1 polymer ?
#
loop_
_entity_poly.entity_id
_entity_poly.type
_entity_poly.pdbx_seq_one_letter_code
_entity_poly.pdbx_strand_id
1 'polypeptide(L)'
;MFVFDIKRYAINDGPGIRITIFMKGCPLSCVWCHNPEGISSRKQKLYTKKKCIGCRTCVEACPEQALTLTPEGIVTDGARCTLCGICAEVCPALAMEISGTEYSAEALMKEIEKEIVFMDRSEGGVTFCGGEPLLHPGPLLDLLRRCGERGIHRAVDTTLFARPEIVRDVMDNCELFLVDLKQMDSAKHAKYCGVPNELILSNLRMVAEARHDFYLRIPLIEGVNADEENITRSAAFLASLPWEHRIVNLLPYHDIGKSKHEKLGTVYNPVSYTHLTLPTIA
;
A
#
# COMPACT_ATOMS: atom_id res chain seq x y z
N MET A 1 10.64 -7.14 -9.62
CA MET A 1 10.00 -6.84 -8.30
C MET A 1 8.63 -7.48 -8.23
N PHE A 2 8.12 -7.74 -7.02
CA PHE A 2 6.75 -8.24 -6.87
C PHE A 2 5.76 -7.08 -6.73
N VAL A 3 4.69 -7.15 -7.54
CA VAL A 3 3.55 -6.23 -7.53
C VAL A 3 2.30 -7.04 -7.19
N PHE A 4 1.46 -6.57 -6.29
CA PHE A 4 0.24 -7.30 -5.94
C PHE A 4 -1.02 -6.75 -6.61
N ASP A 5 -0.98 -5.51 -7.09
CA ASP A 5 -2.07 -4.91 -7.84
C ASP A 5 -1.57 -3.79 -8.77
N ILE A 6 -2.28 -3.57 -9.87
CA ILE A 6 -2.11 -2.44 -10.79
C ILE A 6 -3.49 -1.83 -11.00
N LYS A 7 -3.75 -0.70 -10.34
CA LYS A 7 -5.03 -0.01 -10.41
C LYS A 7 -4.98 1.08 -11.47
N ARG A 8 -5.84 0.97 -12.45
CA ARG A 8 -6.05 1.99 -13.48
C ARG A 8 -7.13 2.96 -13.05
N TYR A 9 -7.10 4.15 -13.63
CA TYR A 9 -8.10 5.23 -13.38
C TYR A 9 -8.21 5.62 -11.89
N ALA A 10 -7.10 5.58 -11.17
CA ALA A 10 -7.04 6.05 -9.79
C ALA A 10 -7.15 7.60 -9.77
N ILE A 11 -8.05 8.13 -8.94
CA ILE A 11 -8.30 9.57 -8.82
C ILE A 11 -7.99 10.12 -7.42
N ASN A 12 -7.58 9.25 -6.48
CA ASN A 12 -7.28 9.60 -5.09
C ASN A 12 -5.80 9.40 -4.72
N ASP A 13 -4.97 9.02 -5.69
CA ASP A 13 -3.57 8.66 -5.47
C ASP A 13 -2.62 9.75 -6.05
N GLY A 14 -3.01 11.01 -5.99
CA GLY A 14 -2.34 12.19 -6.52
C GLY A 14 -3.20 12.97 -7.52
N PRO A 15 -2.66 13.98 -8.21
CA PRO A 15 -3.41 14.80 -9.17
C PRO A 15 -3.78 14.01 -10.43
N GLY A 16 -4.92 14.35 -11.00
CA GLY A 16 -5.41 13.79 -12.27
C GLY A 16 -5.78 12.31 -12.20
N ILE A 17 -5.92 11.69 -13.38
CA ILE A 17 -6.16 10.25 -13.53
C ILE A 17 -4.81 9.54 -13.57
N ARG A 18 -4.66 8.50 -12.73
CA ARG A 18 -3.38 7.84 -12.53
C ARG A 18 -3.47 6.33 -12.72
N ILE A 19 -2.34 5.73 -13.05
CA ILE A 19 -2.11 4.31 -12.79
C ILE A 19 -1.34 4.17 -11.48
N THR A 20 -1.83 3.33 -10.57
CA THR A 20 -1.19 3.07 -9.29
C THR A 20 -0.60 1.65 -9.27
N ILE A 21 0.70 1.55 -9.02
CA ILE A 21 1.45 0.30 -8.96
C ILE A 21 1.64 -0.07 -7.49
N PHE A 22 1.02 -1.17 -7.07
CA PHE A 22 1.07 -1.64 -5.68
C PHE A 22 2.20 -2.66 -5.49
N MET A 23 3.32 -2.22 -4.93
CA MET A 23 4.52 -3.03 -4.67
C MET A 23 4.36 -3.86 -3.40
N LYS A 24 4.97 -5.05 -3.35
CA LYS A 24 5.00 -5.89 -2.16
C LYS A 24 6.22 -5.59 -1.29
N GLY A 25 6.03 -5.76 0.01
CA GLY A 25 7.03 -5.51 1.04
C GLY A 25 6.76 -4.20 1.80
N CYS A 26 6.61 -4.29 3.11
CA CYS A 26 6.47 -3.15 4.00
C CYS A 26 7.22 -3.42 5.30
N PRO A 27 8.05 -2.50 5.79
CA PRO A 27 8.70 -2.63 7.09
C PRO A 27 7.72 -2.38 8.26
N LEU A 28 6.55 -1.78 7.97
CA LEU A 28 5.50 -1.56 8.94
C LEU A 28 4.52 -2.74 8.96
N SER A 29 3.86 -2.91 10.11
CA SER A 29 2.80 -3.91 10.34
C SER A 29 1.57 -3.27 10.98
N CYS A 30 1.07 -2.19 10.38
CA CYS A 30 -0.06 -1.43 10.91
C CYS A 30 -1.28 -2.33 11.16
N VAL A 31 -1.85 -2.27 12.36
CA VAL A 31 -3.00 -3.12 12.75
C VAL A 31 -4.26 -2.84 11.95
N TRP A 32 -4.34 -1.67 11.31
CA TRP A 32 -5.44 -1.27 10.40
C TRP A 32 -5.09 -1.34 8.92
N CYS A 33 -4.03 -2.09 8.55
CA CYS A 33 -3.58 -2.12 7.17
C CYS A 33 -4.70 -2.52 6.20
N HIS A 34 -4.97 -1.70 5.19
CA HIS A 34 -5.95 -1.99 4.15
C HIS A 34 -5.40 -2.91 3.05
N ASN A 35 -4.08 -3.05 2.98
CA ASN A 35 -3.38 -3.88 2.00
C ASN A 35 -2.43 -4.88 2.69
N PRO A 36 -2.94 -5.79 3.54
CA PRO A 36 -2.09 -6.74 4.28
C PRO A 36 -1.31 -7.67 3.33
N GLU A 37 -1.79 -7.90 2.11
CA GLU A 37 -1.07 -8.60 1.05
C GLU A 37 0.19 -7.87 0.57
N GLY A 38 0.30 -6.57 0.85
CA GLY A 38 1.48 -5.76 0.58
C GLY A 38 2.57 -5.86 1.65
N ILE A 39 2.28 -6.38 2.86
CA ILE A 39 3.25 -6.42 3.96
C ILE A 39 4.40 -7.37 3.65
N SER A 40 4.11 -8.59 3.22
CA SER A 40 5.13 -9.55 2.82
C SER A 40 5.75 -9.17 1.48
N SER A 41 7.08 -9.23 1.37
CA SER A 41 7.79 -9.05 0.10
C SER A 41 7.74 -10.27 -0.83
N ARG A 42 7.13 -11.39 -0.39
CA ARG A 42 7.04 -12.66 -1.12
C ARG A 42 5.66 -12.86 -1.70
N LYS A 43 5.54 -13.76 -2.69
CA LYS A 43 4.24 -14.29 -3.14
C LYS A 43 3.47 -14.85 -1.96
N GLN A 44 2.14 -14.70 -2.00
CA GLN A 44 1.24 -15.25 -1.00
C GLN A 44 0.02 -15.84 -1.68
N LYS A 45 -0.51 -16.91 -1.12
CA LYS A 45 -1.79 -17.47 -1.54
C LYS A 45 -2.92 -16.81 -0.77
N LEU A 46 -3.96 -16.43 -1.49
CA LEU A 46 -5.21 -15.92 -0.97
C LEU A 46 -6.30 -16.96 -1.19
N TYR A 47 -7.12 -17.20 -0.18
CA TYR A 47 -8.24 -18.12 -0.26
C TYR A 47 -9.54 -17.47 0.18
N THR A 48 -10.50 -17.37 -0.73
CA THR A 48 -11.84 -16.85 -0.45
C THR A 48 -12.79 -18.01 -0.16
N LYS A 49 -12.93 -18.39 1.11
CA LYS A 49 -13.76 -19.52 1.53
C LYS A 49 -15.18 -19.44 0.97
N LYS A 50 -15.82 -18.25 0.97
CA LYS A 50 -17.20 -18.03 0.50
C LYS A 50 -17.40 -18.32 -0.99
N LYS A 51 -16.34 -18.26 -1.81
CA LYS A 51 -16.37 -18.61 -3.24
C LYS A 51 -16.16 -20.08 -3.49
N CYS A 52 -15.60 -20.84 -2.54
CA CYS A 52 -15.26 -22.24 -2.75
C CYS A 52 -16.51 -23.13 -2.83
N ILE A 53 -16.64 -23.83 -3.94
CA ILE A 53 -17.75 -24.78 -4.21
C ILE A 53 -17.42 -26.23 -3.84
N GLY A 54 -16.24 -26.51 -3.27
CA GLY A 54 -15.83 -27.86 -2.85
C GLY A 54 -15.52 -28.83 -3.98
N CYS A 55 -15.26 -28.37 -5.20
CA CYS A 55 -15.08 -29.21 -6.40
C CYS A 55 -13.80 -30.07 -6.41
N ARG A 56 -12.85 -29.87 -5.49
CA ARG A 56 -11.56 -30.58 -5.35
C ARG A 56 -10.56 -30.37 -6.48
N THR A 57 -10.88 -29.68 -7.57
CA THR A 57 -9.98 -29.52 -8.73
C THR A 57 -8.59 -29.00 -8.32
N CYS A 58 -8.52 -28.05 -7.38
CA CYS A 58 -7.25 -27.51 -6.88
C CYS A 58 -6.45 -28.54 -6.05
N VAL A 59 -7.13 -29.45 -5.36
CA VAL A 59 -6.50 -30.53 -4.56
C VAL A 59 -5.86 -31.55 -5.51
N GLU A 60 -6.59 -31.97 -6.53
CA GLU A 60 -6.16 -32.99 -7.52
C GLU A 60 -5.03 -32.44 -8.42
N ALA A 61 -5.08 -31.15 -8.76
CA ALA A 61 -4.07 -30.51 -9.60
C ALA A 61 -2.80 -30.09 -8.83
N CYS A 62 -2.76 -30.20 -7.49
CA CYS A 62 -1.60 -29.75 -6.72
C CYS A 62 -0.41 -30.72 -6.85
N PRO A 63 0.71 -30.34 -7.50
CA PRO A 63 1.85 -31.23 -7.69
C PRO A 63 2.51 -31.63 -6.36
N GLU A 64 2.48 -30.73 -5.38
CA GLU A 64 3.08 -30.95 -4.06
C GLU A 64 2.09 -31.62 -3.08
N GLN A 65 0.86 -31.92 -3.50
CA GLN A 65 -0.21 -32.44 -2.65
C GLN A 65 -0.36 -31.64 -1.33
N ALA A 66 -0.20 -30.34 -1.44
CA ALA A 66 -0.21 -29.42 -0.29
C ALA A 66 -1.62 -28.94 0.10
N LEU A 67 -2.68 -29.41 -0.59
CA LEU A 67 -4.05 -28.96 -0.37
C LEU A 67 -4.94 -30.12 0.09
N THR A 68 -5.78 -29.85 1.07
CA THR A 68 -6.79 -30.79 1.57
C THR A 68 -8.14 -30.10 1.65
N LEU A 69 -9.20 -30.74 1.13
CA LEU A 69 -10.58 -30.29 1.32
C LEU A 69 -11.09 -30.83 2.66
N THR A 70 -11.51 -29.92 3.53
CA THR A 70 -12.17 -30.23 4.81
C THR A 70 -13.60 -29.68 4.81
N PRO A 71 -14.46 -29.99 5.81
CA PRO A 71 -15.77 -29.35 5.97
C PRO A 71 -15.68 -27.81 6.09
N GLU A 72 -14.57 -27.30 6.59
CA GLU A 72 -14.32 -25.86 6.75
C GLU A 72 -13.77 -25.18 5.47
N GLY A 73 -13.47 -25.96 4.42
CA GLY A 73 -12.93 -25.50 3.15
C GLY A 73 -11.53 -26.07 2.86
N ILE A 74 -10.77 -25.43 1.98
CA ILE A 74 -9.43 -25.86 1.61
C ILE A 74 -8.41 -25.44 2.66
N VAL A 75 -7.70 -26.41 3.21
CA VAL A 75 -6.55 -26.23 4.09
C VAL A 75 -5.26 -26.42 3.27
N THR A 76 -4.26 -25.59 3.54
CA THR A 76 -2.96 -25.65 2.87
C THR A 76 -1.87 -26.02 3.85
N ASP A 77 -1.10 -27.04 3.50
CA ASP A 77 0.17 -27.32 4.15
C ASP A 77 1.24 -26.34 3.66
N GLY A 78 1.58 -25.36 4.49
CA GLY A 78 2.57 -24.34 4.16
C GLY A 78 3.99 -24.87 3.98
N ALA A 79 4.33 -26.02 4.58
CA ALA A 79 5.65 -26.62 4.43
C ALA A 79 5.84 -27.29 3.05
N ARG A 80 4.73 -27.74 2.45
CA ARG A 80 4.73 -28.40 1.14
C ARG A 80 4.43 -27.42 -0.01
N CYS A 81 3.73 -26.32 0.26
CA CYS A 81 3.27 -25.40 -0.76
C CYS A 81 4.40 -24.55 -1.34
N THR A 82 4.70 -24.73 -2.62
CA THR A 82 5.72 -23.97 -3.37
C THR A 82 5.20 -22.65 -3.97
N LEU A 83 3.91 -22.30 -3.76
CA LEU A 83 3.26 -21.13 -4.35
C LEU A 83 3.33 -21.11 -5.90
N CYS A 84 3.28 -22.27 -6.55
CA CYS A 84 3.36 -22.40 -8.00
C CYS A 84 2.19 -21.77 -8.77
N GLY A 85 1.03 -21.57 -8.13
CA GLY A 85 -0.14 -20.88 -8.72
C GLY A 85 -1.16 -21.82 -9.37
N ILE A 86 -0.86 -23.07 -9.65
CA ILE A 86 -1.74 -24.01 -10.36
C ILE A 86 -3.14 -24.06 -9.72
N CYS A 87 -3.22 -24.07 -8.38
CA CYS A 87 -4.51 -24.09 -7.68
C CYS A 87 -5.39 -22.84 -7.94
N ALA A 88 -4.78 -21.70 -8.27
CA ALA A 88 -5.51 -20.51 -8.66
C ALA A 88 -5.96 -20.58 -10.12
N GLU A 89 -5.10 -21.10 -11.02
CA GLU A 89 -5.39 -21.22 -12.45
C GLU A 89 -6.56 -22.19 -12.73
N VAL A 90 -6.59 -23.33 -12.01
CA VAL A 90 -7.63 -24.36 -12.21
C VAL A 90 -8.92 -24.11 -11.42
N CYS A 91 -9.00 -23.06 -10.60
CA CYS A 91 -10.15 -22.82 -9.73
C CYS A 91 -11.32 -22.20 -10.51
N PRO A 92 -12.40 -22.95 -10.82
CA PRO A 92 -13.51 -22.40 -11.63
C PRO A 92 -14.31 -21.31 -10.89
N ALA A 93 -14.26 -21.32 -9.55
CA ALA A 93 -14.94 -20.34 -8.70
C ALA A 93 -14.06 -19.14 -8.32
N LEU A 94 -12.81 -19.07 -8.81
CA LEU A 94 -11.84 -18.03 -8.44
C LEU A 94 -11.73 -17.85 -6.92
N ALA A 95 -11.78 -18.98 -6.19
CA ALA A 95 -11.65 -18.98 -4.74
C ALA A 95 -10.18 -18.94 -4.28
N MET A 96 -9.26 -19.35 -5.15
CA MET A 96 -7.81 -19.30 -4.94
C MET A 96 -7.19 -18.21 -5.79
N GLU A 97 -6.30 -17.44 -5.21
CA GLU A 97 -5.56 -16.38 -5.89
C GLU A 97 -4.10 -16.41 -5.42
N ILE A 98 -3.16 -16.01 -6.26
CA ILE A 98 -1.77 -15.74 -5.86
C ILE A 98 -1.56 -14.23 -5.89
N SER A 99 -1.22 -13.66 -4.76
CA SER A 99 -0.82 -12.26 -4.63
C SER A 99 0.69 -12.13 -4.82
N GLY A 100 1.09 -11.23 -5.70
CA GLY A 100 2.50 -10.97 -6.01
C GLY A 100 2.93 -11.59 -7.33
N THR A 101 2.70 -10.85 -8.42
CA THR A 101 3.26 -11.13 -9.75
C THR A 101 4.62 -10.47 -9.86
N GLU A 102 5.60 -11.20 -10.37
CA GLU A 102 6.91 -10.64 -10.64
C GLU A 102 6.91 -9.88 -11.95
N TYR A 103 7.35 -8.63 -11.91
CA TYR A 103 7.48 -7.77 -13.08
C TYR A 103 8.91 -7.31 -13.28
N SER A 104 9.37 -7.27 -14.53
CA SER A 104 10.53 -6.48 -14.92
C SER A 104 10.14 -4.99 -15.06
N ALA A 105 11.13 -4.09 -15.06
CA ALA A 105 10.87 -2.68 -15.28
C ALA A 105 10.22 -2.43 -16.66
N GLU A 106 10.68 -3.15 -17.69
CA GLU A 106 10.13 -3.06 -19.06
C GLU A 106 8.66 -3.49 -19.11
N ALA A 107 8.30 -4.54 -18.39
CA ALA A 107 6.92 -5.03 -18.32
C ALA A 107 6.01 -4.01 -17.64
N LEU A 108 6.45 -3.39 -16.54
CA LEU A 108 5.70 -2.34 -15.86
C LEU A 108 5.59 -1.07 -16.71
N MET A 109 6.65 -0.66 -17.38
CA MET A 109 6.59 0.48 -18.31
C MET A 109 5.55 0.28 -19.41
N LYS A 110 5.45 -0.93 -19.97
CA LYS A 110 4.40 -1.25 -20.96
C LYS A 110 2.98 -1.11 -20.38
N GLU A 111 2.77 -1.45 -19.10
CA GLU A 111 1.46 -1.26 -18.45
C GLU A 111 1.18 0.23 -18.19
N ILE A 112 2.19 0.99 -17.80
CA ILE A 112 2.08 2.44 -17.55
C ILE A 112 1.78 3.18 -18.85
N GLU A 113 2.50 2.86 -19.92
CA GLU A 113 2.37 3.51 -21.24
C GLU A 113 0.99 3.33 -21.88
N LYS A 114 0.24 2.28 -21.54
CA LYS A 114 -1.14 2.09 -22.02
C LYS A 114 -2.09 3.20 -21.54
N GLU A 115 -1.76 3.84 -20.41
CA GLU A 115 -2.63 4.82 -19.76
C GLU A 115 -2.23 6.28 -20.07
N ILE A 116 -1.19 6.54 -20.88
CA ILE A 116 -0.66 7.89 -21.16
C ILE A 116 -1.75 8.85 -21.64
N VAL A 117 -2.63 8.41 -22.53
CA VAL A 117 -3.71 9.26 -23.08
C VAL A 117 -4.63 9.82 -21.98
N PHE A 118 -4.88 9.05 -20.92
CA PHE A 118 -5.68 9.50 -19.77
C PHE A 118 -4.88 10.41 -18.85
N MET A 119 -3.59 10.12 -18.66
CA MET A 119 -2.68 10.95 -17.88
C MET A 119 -2.54 12.34 -18.50
N ASP A 120 -2.24 12.43 -19.79
CA ASP A 120 -2.04 13.70 -20.51
C ASP A 120 -3.30 14.58 -20.48
N ARG A 121 -4.49 13.99 -20.63
CA ARG A 121 -5.75 14.73 -20.62
C ARG A 121 -6.18 15.25 -19.26
N SER A 122 -5.68 14.66 -18.19
CA SER A 122 -6.09 14.96 -16.82
C SER A 122 -4.98 15.58 -15.97
N GLU A 123 -3.80 15.82 -16.54
CA GLU A 123 -2.59 16.18 -15.78
C GLU A 123 -2.25 15.14 -14.70
N GLY A 124 -2.51 13.87 -15.03
CA GLY A 124 -2.29 12.73 -14.16
C GLY A 124 -0.89 12.13 -14.29
N GLY A 125 -0.75 10.84 -14.00
CA GLY A 125 0.56 10.18 -14.07
C GLY A 125 0.58 8.79 -13.44
N VAL A 126 1.74 8.38 -12.96
CA VAL A 126 1.93 7.12 -12.24
C VAL A 126 2.10 7.38 -10.73
N THR A 127 1.56 6.49 -9.91
CA THR A 127 1.83 6.46 -8.46
C THR A 127 2.40 5.10 -8.07
N PHE A 128 3.56 5.10 -7.45
CA PHE A 128 4.14 3.91 -6.84
C PHE A 128 3.74 3.86 -5.37
N CYS A 129 3.12 2.75 -4.95
CA CYS A 129 2.47 2.59 -3.66
C CYS A 129 2.50 1.11 -3.24
N GLY A 130 1.67 0.69 -2.30
CA GLY A 130 1.42 -0.72 -1.97
C GLY A 130 1.80 -1.10 -0.56
N GLY A 131 2.93 -1.77 -0.35
CA GLY A 131 3.60 -1.90 0.93
C GLY A 131 4.34 -0.61 1.24
N GLU A 132 5.66 -0.61 1.10
CA GLU A 132 6.49 0.60 1.19
C GLU A 132 7.43 0.63 -0.03
N PRO A 133 7.22 1.51 -1.01
CA PRO A 133 8.04 1.56 -2.21
C PRO A 133 9.52 1.81 -1.93
N LEU A 134 9.84 2.60 -0.90
CA LEU A 134 11.21 2.89 -0.49
C LEU A 134 11.98 1.67 0.05
N LEU A 135 11.30 0.55 0.29
CA LEU A 135 11.95 -0.73 0.63
C LEU A 135 12.72 -1.31 -0.56
N HIS A 136 12.36 -0.91 -1.79
CA HIS A 136 12.95 -1.41 -3.04
C HIS A 136 13.57 -0.25 -3.86
N PRO A 137 14.59 0.47 -3.34
CA PRO A 137 15.06 1.71 -3.96
C PRO A 137 15.59 1.52 -5.38
N GLY A 138 16.34 0.45 -5.66
CA GLY A 138 16.88 0.20 -7.00
C GLY A 138 15.82 0.09 -8.08
N PRO A 139 14.88 -0.87 -7.98
CA PRO A 139 13.77 -1.00 -8.93
C PRO A 139 12.86 0.22 -8.99
N LEU A 140 12.60 0.89 -7.86
CA LEU A 140 11.77 2.10 -7.83
C LEU A 140 12.44 3.23 -8.62
N LEU A 141 13.71 3.52 -8.37
CA LEU A 141 14.47 4.57 -9.05
C LEU A 141 14.60 4.32 -10.56
N ASP A 142 14.77 3.05 -10.99
CA ASP A 142 14.78 2.71 -12.41
C ASP A 142 13.44 3.08 -13.08
N LEU A 143 12.31 2.75 -12.46
CA LEU A 143 10.98 3.09 -12.98
C LEU A 143 10.72 4.60 -12.96
N LEU A 144 11.08 5.29 -11.88
CA LEU A 144 10.91 6.74 -11.79
C LEU A 144 11.68 7.47 -12.90
N ARG A 145 12.93 7.07 -13.17
CA ARG A 145 13.73 7.66 -14.26
C ARG A 145 13.11 7.39 -15.63
N ARG A 146 12.71 6.15 -15.92
CA ARG A 146 12.06 5.79 -17.19
C ARG A 146 10.74 6.53 -17.41
N CYS A 147 9.96 6.74 -16.35
CA CYS A 147 8.74 7.56 -16.43
C CYS A 147 9.09 9.04 -16.70
N GLY A 148 10.11 9.58 -16.03
CA GLY A 148 10.58 10.95 -16.24
C GLY A 148 11.10 11.20 -17.66
N GLU A 149 11.85 10.26 -18.25
CA GLU A 149 12.31 10.31 -19.64
C GLU A 149 11.15 10.39 -20.66
N ARG A 150 9.95 9.95 -20.25
CA ARG A 150 8.71 10.01 -21.05
C ARG A 150 7.80 11.17 -20.69
N GLY A 151 8.23 12.06 -19.79
CA GLY A 151 7.42 13.19 -19.31
C GLY A 151 6.21 12.78 -18.48
N ILE A 152 6.17 11.55 -17.96
CA ILE A 152 5.07 11.08 -17.09
C ILE A 152 5.30 11.61 -15.68
N HIS A 153 4.31 12.33 -15.13
CA HIS A 153 4.32 12.80 -13.75
C HIS A 153 4.35 11.62 -12.75
N ARG A 154 5.27 11.68 -11.78
CA ARG A 154 5.56 10.59 -10.83
C ARG A 154 5.20 10.98 -9.41
N ALA A 155 4.38 10.16 -8.78
CA ALA A 155 4.11 10.25 -7.34
C ALA A 155 4.56 8.98 -6.62
N VAL A 156 4.99 9.12 -5.37
CA VAL A 156 5.35 8.00 -4.50
C VAL A 156 4.54 8.11 -3.20
N ASP A 157 3.71 7.11 -2.96
CA ASP A 157 2.90 6.98 -1.73
C ASP A 157 3.71 6.17 -0.70
N THR A 158 4.14 6.83 0.37
CA THR A 158 5.16 6.31 1.28
C THR A 158 4.94 6.74 2.72
N THR A 159 5.42 5.94 3.65
CA THR A 159 5.55 6.31 5.05
C THR A 159 6.80 7.12 5.35
N LEU A 160 7.73 7.25 4.39
CA LEU A 160 9.09 7.77 4.58
C LEU A 160 9.94 6.97 5.60
N PHE A 161 9.57 5.75 5.95
CA PHE A 161 10.38 4.90 6.81
C PHE A 161 11.51 4.22 6.01
N ALA A 162 12.50 5.02 5.64
CA ALA A 162 13.67 4.61 4.88
C ALA A 162 14.89 5.44 5.30
N ARG A 163 16.09 4.98 4.95
CA ARG A 163 17.31 5.77 5.16
C ARG A 163 17.21 7.11 4.41
N PRO A 164 17.69 8.22 5.00
CA PRO A 164 17.55 9.56 4.41
C PRO A 164 18.11 9.66 2.98
N GLU A 165 19.18 8.91 2.67
CA GLU A 165 19.77 8.89 1.34
C GLU A 165 18.80 8.36 0.29
N ILE A 166 18.06 7.29 0.63
CA ILE A 166 17.03 6.72 -0.26
C ILE A 166 15.91 7.74 -0.52
N VAL A 167 15.48 8.45 0.54
CA VAL A 167 14.44 9.46 0.41
C VAL A 167 14.90 10.59 -0.51
N ARG A 168 16.15 11.06 -0.39
CA ARG A 168 16.72 12.09 -1.28
C ARG A 168 16.79 11.61 -2.73
N ASP A 169 17.32 10.41 -2.95
CA ASP A 169 17.44 9.84 -4.30
C ASP A 169 16.05 9.74 -4.98
N VAL A 170 15.03 9.35 -4.24
CA VAL A 170 13.65 9.26 -4.77
C VAL A 170 13.06 10.65 -4.98
N MET A 171 13.28 11.59 -4.05
CA MET A 171 12.85 12.98 -4.15
C MET A 171 13.39 13.65 -5.43
N ASP A 172 14.65 13.39 -5.79
CA ASP A 172 15.26 13.92 -7.02
C ASP A 172 14.68 13.29 -8.31
N ASN A 173 13.88 12.25 -8.20
CA ASN A 173 13.34 11.50 -9.33
C ASN A 173 11.81 11.41 -9.37
N CYS A 174 11.07 12.14 -8.52
CA CYS A 174 9.61 12.23 -8.56
C CYS A 174 9.15 13.67 -8.31
N GLU A 175 7.92 14.00 -8.69
CA GLU A 175 7.35 15.32 -8.50
C GLU A 175 6.58 15.44 -7.20
N LEU A 176 6.08 14.33 -6.64
CA LEU A 176 5.16 14.37 -5.51
C LEU A 176 5.35 13.20 -4.56
N PHE A 177 5.39 13.47 -3.27
CA PHE A 177 5.16 12.46 -2.24
C PHE A 177 3.72 12.50 -1.72
N LEU A 178 3.11 11.32 -1.53
CA LEU A 178 1.92 11.15 -0.69
C LEU A 178 2.42 10.55 0.62
N VAL A 179 2.42 11.34 1.69
CA VAL A 179 3.08 10.94 2.94
C VAL A 179 2.05 10.59 4.00
N ASP A 180 2.16 9.40 4.55
CA ASP A 180 1.32 8.94 5.64
C ASP A 180 1.87 9.35 7.01
N LEU A 181 1.18 10.24 7.72
CA LEU A 181 1.43 10.56 9.12
C LEU A 181 0.44 9.81 10.02
N LYS A 182 0.91 8.77 10.70
CA LYS A 182 0.01 7.82 11.36
C LYS A 182 -0.18 8.08 12.86
N GLN A 183 0.86 8.50 13.57
CA GLN A 183 0.83 8.74 15.02
C GLN A 183 2.06 9.57 15.43
N MET A 184 1.87 10.55 16.31
CA MET A 184 2.94 11.45 16.80
C MET A 184 3.67 10.92 18.04
N ASP A 185 3.05 10.03 18.78
CA ASP A 185 3.71 9.34 19.90
C ASP A 185 4.47 8.12 19.38
N SER A 186 5.78 8.09 19.61
CA SER A 186 6.65 7.03 19.08
C SER A 186 6.35 5.66 19.68
N ALA A 187 6.01 5.58 20.95
CA ALA A 187 5.67 4.31 21.59
C ALA A 187 4.32 3.78 21.06
N LYS A 188 3.32 4.66 20.89
CA LYS A 188 2.05 4.31 20.25
C LYS A 188 2.28 3.93 18.78
N HIS A 189 3.15 4.64 18.05
CA HIS A 189 3.49 4.30 16.66
C HIS A 189 4.13 2.92 16.57
N ALA A 190 5.11 2.62 17.42
CA ALA A 190 5.73 1.29 17.49
C ALA A 190 4.71 0.19 17.85
N LYS A 191 3.80 0.46 18.78
CA LYS A 191 2.74 -0.48 19.20
C LYS A 191 1.77 -0.81 18.04
N TYR A 192 1.34 0.20 17.28
CA TYR A 192 0.27 0.04 16.31
C TYR A 192 0.76 -0.13 14.86
N CYS A 193 1.96 0.37 14.54
CA CYS A 193 2.54 0.31 13.19
C CYS A 193 3.77 -0.60 13.10
N GLY A 194 4.26 -1.11 14.24
CA GLY A 194 5.39 -2.04 14.29
C GLY A 194 6.77 -1.39 14.33
N VAL A 195 6.87 -0.07 14.13
CA VAL A 195 8.15 0.68 14.14
C VAL A 195 7.98 2.03 14.85
N PRO A 196 9.03 2.62 15.42
CA PRO A 196 9.01 3.99 15.95
C PRO A 196 8.91 5.03 14.82
N ASN A 197 8.55 6.28 15.12
CA ASN A 197 8.27 7.30 14.11
C ASN A 197 9.37 8.36 13.91
N GLU A 198 10.45 8.35 14.69
CA GLU A 198 11.48 9.40 14.65
C GLU A 198 12.08 9.56 13.26
N LEU A 199 12.38 8.42 12.59
CA LEU A 199 12.92 8.42 11.24
C LEU A 199 11.92 9.02 10.23
N ILE A 200 10.64 8.68 10.38
CA ILE A 200 9.55 9.19 9.53
C ILE A 200 9.46 10.72 9.67
N LEU A 201 9.40 11.22 10.90
CA LEU A 201 9.27 12.65 11.18
C LEU A 201 10.52 13.44 10.74
N SER A 202 11.72 12.85 10.92
CA SER A 202 12.97 13.44 10.45
C SER A 202 13.00 13.54 8.92
N ASN A 203 12.60 12.48 8.22
CA ASN A 203 12.55 12.47 6.76
C ASN A 203 11.48 13.43 6.22
N LEU A 204 10.31 13.51 6.86
CA LEU A 204 9.27 14.46 6.45
C LEU A 204 9.73 15.92 6.62
N ARG A 205 10.47 16.22 7.69
CA ARG A 205 11.10 17.53 7.87
C ARG A 205 12.11 17.81 6.75
N MET A 206 12.97 16.86 6.41
CA MET A 206 13.94 16.98 5.33
C MET A 206 13.26 17.26 3.98
N VAL A 207 12.18 16.54 3.67
CA VAL A 207 11.40 16.76 2.44
C VAL A 207 10.82 18.16 2.39
N ALA A 208 10.26 18.66 3.52
CA ALA A 208 9.71 20.00 3.63
C ALA A 208 10.81 21.08 3.50
N GLU A 209 11.98 20.89 4.14
CA GLU A 209 13.13 21.81 4.05
C GLU A 209 13.71 21.88 2.63
N ALA A 210 13.65 20.79 1.89
CA ALA A 210 14.01 20.75 0.48
C ALA A 210 12.96 21.41 -0.44
N ARG A 211 11.81 21.84 0.11
CA ARG A 211 10.67 22.40 -0.64
C ARG A 211 10.13 21.48 -1.73
N HIS A 212 10.26 20.16 -1.53
CA HIS A 212 9.66 19.18 -2.41
C HIS A 212 8.16 19.08 -2.15
N ASP A 213 7.36 18.93 -3.19
CA ASP A 213 5.91 18.85 -3.05
C ASP A 213 5.48 17.52 -2.40
N PHE A 214 4.60 17.64 -1.41
CA PHE A 214 3.97 16.48 -0.79
C PHE A 214 2.54 16.79 -0.32
N TYR A 215 1.69 15.76 -0.39
CA TYR A 215 0.38 15.74 0.24
C TYR A 215 0.46 14.86 1.48
N LEU A 216 -0.10 15.36 2.57
CA LEU A 216 -0.15 14.59 3.81
C LEU A 216 -1.43 13.77 3.88
N ARG A 217 -1.32 12.54 4.34
CA ARG A 217 -2.44 11.60 4.55
C ARG A 217 -2.44 11.16 6.00
N ILE A 218 -3.55 11.42 6.70
CA ILE A 218 -3.70 11.07 8.11
C ILE A 218 -4.87 10.09 8.25
N PRO A 219 -4.62 8.79 8.47
CA PRO A 219 -5.69 7.87 8.84
C PRO A 219 -6.22 8.28 10.22
N LEU A 220 -7.54 8.41 10.35
CA LEU A 220 -8.19 8.72 11.62
C LEU A 220 -8.87 7.47 12.17
N ILE A 221 -8.40 7.01 13.33
CA ILE A 221 -8.81 5.75 13.94
C ILE A 221 -9.11 6.01 15.41
N GLU A 222 -10.38 5.86 15.77
CA GLU A 222 -10.84 6.04 17.15
C GLU A 222 -10.11 5.07 18.10
N GLY A 223 -9.71 5.58 19.27
CA GLY A 223 -8.95 4.83 20.26
C GLY A 223 -7.48 4.56 19.91
N VAL A 224 -6.99 5.06 18.75
CA VAL A 224 -5.59 4.88 18.31
C VAL A 224 -4.90 6.22 18.10
N ASN A 225 -5.42 7.07 17.22
CA ASN A 225 -4.77 8.32 16.80
C ASN A 225 -5.74 9.49 16.55
N ALA A 226 -7.05 9.28 16.70
CA ALA A 226 -8.06 10.33 16.56
C ALA A 226 -8.33 11.08 17.87
N ASP A 227 -7.44 10.93 18.87
CA ASP A 227 -7.52 11.69 20.12
C ASP A 227 -6.97 13.11 19.97
N GLU A 228 -7.45 14.03 20.83
CA GLU A 228 -7.09 15.46 20.80
C GLU A 228 -5.57 15.69 20.95
N GLU A 229 -4.89 14.88 21.76
CA GLU A 229 -3.44 15.00 21.97
C GLU A 229 -2.70 14.74 20.66
N ASN A 230 -3.00 13.64 19.96
CA ASN A 230 -2.35 13.31 18.70
C ASN A 230 -2.66 14.32 17.60
N ILE A 231 -3.91 14.80 17.52
CA ILE A 231 -4.32 15.82 16.54
C ILE A 231 -3.56 17.12 16.79
N THR A 232 -3.51 17.57 18.06
CA THR A 232 -2.80 18.82 18.43
C THR A 232 -1.30 18.71 18.15
N ARG A 233 -0.66 17.58 18.50
CA ARG A 233 0.77 17.34 18.21
C ARG A 233 1.04 17.28 16.71
N SER A 234 0.16 16.65 15.93
CA SER A 234 0.26 16.61 14.47
C SER A 234 0.17 18.02 13.88
N ALA A 235 -0.82 18.81 14.30
CA ALA A 235 -0.99 20.19 13.83
C ALA A 235 0.22 21.06 14.19
N ALA A 236 0.74 20.98 15.42
CA ALA A 236 1.94 21.72 15.84
C ALA A 236 3.18 21.32 15.02
N PHE A 237 3.39 20.03 14.79
CA PHE A 237 4.49 19.55 13.97
C PHE A 237 4.39 20.10 12.53
N LEU A 238 3.23 19.97 11.90
CA LEU A 238 3.00 20.46 10.53
C LEU A 238 3.13 21.99 10.42
N ALA A 239 2.68 22.74 11.42
CA ALA A 239 2.87 24.19 11.47
C ALA A 239 4.35 24.60 11.55
N SER A 240 5.20 23.74 12.10
CA SER A 240 6.66 23.97 12.19
C SER A 240 7.43 23.69 10.90
N LEU A 241 6.79 23.07 9.90
CA LEU A 241 7.44 22.73 8.63
C LEU A 241 7.37 23.92 7.64
N PRO A 242 8.43 24.17 6.85
CA PRO A 242 8.42 25.13 5.76
C PRO A 242 7.68 24.55 4.54
N TRP A 243 6.37 24.41 4.65
CA TRP A 243 5.49 23.75 3.69
C TRP A 243 4.51 24.75 3.09
N GLU A 244 4.62 25.01 1.79
CA GLU A 244 3.84 26.05 1.11
C GLU A 244 2.46 25.54 0.66
N HIS A 245 2.41 24.39 -0.05
CA HIS A 245 1.17 23.80 -0.56
C HIS A 245 0.58 22.79 0.43
N ARG A 246 -0.11 23.27 1.45
CA ARG A 246 -0.59 22.48 2.59
C ARG A 246 -1.84 21.67 2.26
N ILE A 247 -1.67 20.51 1.59
CA ILE A 247 -2.75 19.57 1.33
C ILE A 247 -2.72 18.46 2.37
N VAL A 248 -3.76 18.39 3.20
CA VAL A 248 -3.95 17.35 4.22
C VAL A 248 -5.22 16.56 3.92
N ASN A 249 -5.07 15.28 3.69
CA ASN A 249 -6.18 14.35 3.50
C ASN A 249 -6.42 13.57 4.79
N LEU A 250 -7.56 13.79 5.42
CA LEU A 250 -8.00 12.98 6.55
C LEU A 250 -8.72 11.76 6.03
N LEU A 251 -8.26 10.57 6.43
CA LEU A 251 -8.77 9.29 5.94
C LEU A 251 -9.52 8.57 7.07
N PRO A 252 -10.87 8.69 7.12
CA PRO A 252 -11.65 7.95 8.10
C PRO A 252 -11.42 6.45 7.96
N TYR A 253 -11.26 5.76 9.09
CA TYR A 253 -11.06 4.32 9.07
C TYR A 253 -12.31 3.59 8.58
N HIS A 254 -12.08 2.52 7.82
CA HIS A 254 -13.08 1.54 7.41
C HIS A 254 -12.46 0.12 7.40
N ASP A 255 -13.31 -0.92 7.53
CA ASP A 255 -12.86 -2.30 7.73
C ASP A 255 -12.67 -3.12 6.44
N ILE A 256 -12.54 -2.48 5.30
CA ILE A 256 -12.36 -3.15 3.99
C ILE A 256 -11.17 -4.13 4.01
N GLY A 257 -10.12 -3.84 4.79
CA GLY A 257 -8.98 -4.73 4.98
C GLY A 257 -9.33 -6.08 5.62
N LYS A 258 -10.43 -6.18 6.38
CA LYS A 258 -10.86 -7.40 7.07
C LYS A 258 -10.98 -8.59 6.12
N SER A 259 -11.63 -8.40 4.99
CA SER A 259 -11.82 -9.46 4.00
C SER A 259 -10.49 -9.95 3.41
N LYS A 260 -9.49 -9.09 3.30
CA LYS A 260 -8.15 -9.44 2.80
C LYS A 260 -7.37 -10.24 3.85
N HIS A 261 -7.47 -9.89 5.14
CA HIS A 261 -6.91 -10.68 6.23
C HIS A 261 -7.52 -12.08 6.28
N GLU A 262 -8.86 -12.20 6.13
CA GLU A 262 -9.54 -13.48 6.04
C GLU A 262 -8.99 -14.34 4.89
N LYS A 263 -8.80 -13.76 3.72
CA LYS A 263 -8.21 -14.46 2.55
C LYS A 263 -6.77 -14.91 2.77
N LEU A 264 -5.98 -14.13 3.51
CA LEU A 264 -4.61 -14.46 3.86
C LEU A 264 -4.52 -15.49 5.00
N GLY A 265 -5.62 -15.75 5.72
CA GLY A 265 -5.61 -16.57 6.93
C GLY A 265 -4.89 -15.90 8.10
N THR A 266 -4.82 -14.58 8.11
CA THR A 266 -4.18 -13.78 9.17
C THR A 266 -5.23 -13.21 10.13
N VAL A 267 -4.82 -12.95 11.36
CA VAL A 267 -5.71 -12.33 12.36
C VAL A 267 -5.94 -10.87 11.98
N TYR A 268 -7.20 -10.49 11.90
CA TYR A 268 -7.59 -9.09 11.81
C TYR A 268 -7.79 -8.52 13.21
N ASN A 269 -7.02 -7.50 13.56
CA ASN A 269 -7.18 -6.80 14.84
C ASN A 269 -8.18 -5.65 14.63
N PRO A 270 -9.43 -5.77 15.11
CA PRO A 270 -10.41 -4.72 14.93
C PRO A 270 -9.98 -3.49 15.72
N VAL A 271 -9.95 -2.34 15.04
CA VAL A 271 -9.90 -1.01 15.63
C VAL A 271 -11.30 -0.39 15.54
N SER A 272 -11.62 0.57 16.40
CA SER A 272 -12.94 1.21 16.38
C SER A 272 -13.13 2.06 15.14
N TYR A 273 -14.38 2.08 14.62
CA TYR A 273 -14.74 2.97 13.53
C TYR A 273 -14.70 4.43 13.97
N THR A 274 -14.13 5.28 13.14
CA THR A 274 -14.20 6.73 13.33
C THR A 274 -15.47 7.26 12.67
N HIS A 275 -16.47 7.61 13.45
CA HIS A 275 -17.63 8.33 12.97
C HIS A 275 -17.28 9.82 12.89
N LEU A 276 -16.77 10.27 11.75
CA LEU A 276 -16.69 11.69 11.47
C LEU A 276 -18.10 12.18 11.14
N THR A 277 -18.78 12.77 12.11
CA THR A 277 -19.90 13.68 11.80
C THR A 277 -19.31 14.94 11.21
N LEU A 278 -19.33 15.07 9.89
CA LEU A 278 -19.10 16.37 9.25
C LEU A 278 -20.13 17.33 9.83
N PRO A 279 -19.74 18.52 10.33
CA PRO A 279 -20.73 19.53 10.70
C PRO A 279 -21.56 19.82 9.45
N THR A 280 -22.85 19.56 9.53
CA THR A 280 -23.79 19.98 8.49
C THR A 280 -23.74 21.49 8.50
N ILE A 281 -23.10 22.10 7.51
CA ILE A 281 -23.21 23.53 7.28
C ILE A 281 -24.62 23.73 6.80
N ALA A 282 -25.48 24.26 7.69
CA ALA A 282 -26.83 24.68 7.37
C ALA A 282 -26.77 26.03 6.64
#